data_fea1caa9a2b37910262e7f393c062c9f
#
_entry.id   fea1caa9a2b37910262e7f393c062c9f
#
_cell.length_a   1.000
_cell.length_b   1.000
_cell.length_c   1.000
_cell.angle_alpha   90.00
_cell.angle_beta   90.00
_cell.angle_gamma   90.00
#
_symmetry.space_group_name_H-M   'P 1'
#
loop_
_entity.id
_entity.type
_entity.pdbx_description
1 polymer ?
#
loop_
_entity_poly.entity_id
_entity_poly.type
_entity_poly.pdbx_seq_one_letter_code
_entity_poly.pdbx_strand_id
1 'polypeptide(L)' 'MTHYQIVYNKSGYPLTTWSNNPDQAHELAEKFRKVGYSVDVWEHTDKGAHKTSL' A
#
# COMPACT_ATOMS: atom_id res chain seq x y z
N MET A 1 14.08 -8.18 -5.55
CA MET A 1 13.89 -6.82 -5.03
C MET A 1 12.53 -6.71 -4.36
N THR A 2 12.42 -5.89 -3.34
CA THR A 2 11.18 -5.72 -2.61
C THR A 2 10.40 -4.54 -3.17
N HIS A 3 9.11 -4.75 -3.41
CA HIS A 3 8.20 -3.71 -3.85
C HIS A 3 7.03 -3.64 -2.88
N TYR A 4 6.46 -2.47 -2.72
CA TYR A 4 5.28 -2.27 -1.88
C TYR A 4 4.11 -1.86 -2.75
N GLN A 5 3.01 -2.58 -2.59
CA GLN A 5 1.77 -2.31 -3.29
C GLN A 5 0.81 -1.65 -2.31
N ILE A 6 0.42 -0.43 -2.60
CA ILE A 6 -0.56 0.29 -1.78
C ILE A 6 -1.91 0.15 -2.48
N VAL A 7 -2.79 -0.63 -1.89
CA VAL A 7 -4.15 -0.82 -2.39
C VAL A 7 -5.08 0.06 -1.57
N TYR A 8 -5.79 0.94 -2.22
CA TYR A 8 -6.68 1.87 -1.52
C TYR A 8 -8.03 1.93 -2.21
N ASN A 9 -9.06 2.18 -1.41
CA ASN A 9 -10.45 2.08 -1.86
C ASN A 9 -11.33 2.98 -1.01
N LYS A 10 -12.24 3.69 -1.63
CA LYS A 10 -13.16 4.58 -0.93
C LYS A 10 -14.63 4.23 -1.17
N SER A 11 -14.96 3.73 -2.33
CA SER A 11 -16.36 3.47 -2.70
C SER A 11 -16.50 2.26 -3.61
N GLY A 12 -15.72 1.23 -3.36
CA GLY A 12 -15.88 -0.05 -4.02
C GLY A 12 -14.90 -0.35 -5.14
N TYR A 13 -14.18 0.62 -5.65
CA TYR A 13 -13.17 0.38 -6.69
C TYR A 13 -11.78 0.42 -6.08
N PRO A 14 -11.09 -0.72 -5.98
CA PRO A 14 -9.73 -0.72 -5.47
C PRO A 14 -8.79 -0.08 -6.48
N LEU A 15 -7.97 0.83 -6.01
CA LEU A 15 -6.91 1.46 -6.79
C LEU A 15 -5.57 1.00 -6.22
N THR A 16 -4.54 1.02 -7.05
CA THR A 16 -3.22 0.54 -6.66
C THR A 16 -2.15 1.53 -7.08
N THR A 17 -1.21 1.76 -6.18
CA THR A 17 0.03 2.44 -6.51
C THR A 17 1.18 1.65 -5.90
N TRP A 18 2.39 1.89 -6.38
CA TRP A 18 3.56 1.10 -6.01
C TRP A 18 4.68 1.99 -5.49
N SER A 19 5.49 1.43 -4.61
CA SER A 19 6.69 2.08 -4.11
C SER A 19 7.78 1.03 -3.89
N ASN A 20 9.04 1.40 -4.07
CA ASN A 20 10.17 0.55 -3.75
C ASN A 20 10.75 0.85 -2.36
N ASN A 21 10.17 1.80 -1.66
CA ASN A 21 10.68 2.32 -0.40
C ASN A 21 9.61 2.18 0.68
N PRO A 22 9.89 1.50 1.81
CA PRO A 22 8.88 1.32 2.85
C PRO A 22 8.44 2.63 3.50
N ASP A 23 9.34 3.60 3.63
CA ASP A 23 8.98 4.90 4.22
C ASP A 23 8.01 5.65 3.31
N GLN A 24 8.26 5.62 2.00
CA GLN A 24 7.36 6.22 1.02
C GLN A 24 6.01 5.50 0.99
N ALA A 25 6.03 4.18 1.07
CA ALA A 25 4.80 3.40 1.12
C ALA A 25 3.96 3.78 2.35
N HIS A 26 4.61 3.94 3.49
CA HIS A 26 3.93 4.37 4.71
C HIS A 26 3.35 5.76 4.56
N GLU A 27 4.10 6.69 3.99
CA GLU A 27 3.62 8.06 3.78
C GLU A 27 2.40 8.10 2.86
N LEU A 28 2.44 7.34 1.77
CA LEU A 28 1.31 7.26 0.85
C LEU A 28 0.07 6.66 1.54
N ALA A 29 0.28 5.59 2.31
CA ALA A 29 -0.82 4.97 3.05
C ALA A 29 -1.46 5.95 4.02
N GLU A 30 -0.64 6.67 4.79
CA GLU A 30 -1.14 7.67 5.74
C GLU A 30 -1.89 8.79 5.04
N LYS A 31 -1.36 9.26 3.91
CA LYS A 31 -1.99 10.32 3.13
C LYS A 31 -3.38 9.89 2.66
N PHE A 32 -3.50 8.68 2.15
CA PHE A 32 -4.79 8.17 1.68
C PHE A 32 -5.75 7.95 2.85
N ARG A 33 -5.28 7.46 3.98
CA ARG A 33 -6.11 7.27 5.17
C ARG A 33 -6.68 8.59 5.66
N LYS A 34 -5.89 9.66 5.62
CA LYS A 34 -6.32 10.99 6.06
C LYS A 34 -7.46 11.54 5.21
N VAL A 35 -7.52 11.18 3.94
CA VAL A 35 -8.62 11.61 3.08
C VAL A 35 -9.76 10.62 3.00
N GLY A 36 -9.75 9.59 3.84
CA GLY A 36 -10.88 8.69 4.02
C GLY A 36 -10.83 7.38 3.25
N TYR A 37 -9.69 7.04 2.64
CA TYR A 37 -9.55 5.73 1.97
C TYR A 37 -9.28 4.62 2.96
N SER A 38 -9.80 3.43 2.65
CA SER A 38 -9.33 2.19 3.26
C SER A 38 -8.05 1.78 2.55
N VAL A 39 -7.00 1.49 3.29
CA VAL A 39 -5.69 1.24 2.69
C VAL A 39 -5.08 -0.05 3.23
N ASP A 40 -4.57 -0.87 2.32
CA ASP A 40 -3.75 -2.03 2.64
C ASP A 40 -2.42 -1.90 1.92
N VAL A 41 -1.34 -2.20 2.62
CA VAL A 41 0.00 -2.20 2.03
C VAL A 41 0.55 -3.62 2.02
N TRP A 42 0.91 -4.09 0.82
CA TRP A 42 1.45 -5.43 0.62
C TRP A 42 2.92 -5.34 0.25
N GLU A 43 3.71 -6.17 0.89
CA GLU A 43 5.13 -6.31 0.56
C GLU A 43 5.29 -7.47 -0.43
N HIS A 44 5.87 -7.17 -1.59
CA HIS A 44 6.16 -8.17 -2.62
C HIS A 44 7.64 -8.46 -2.65
N THR A 45 7.99 -9.72 -2.37
CA THR A 45 9.37 -10.19 -2.37
C THR A 45 9.48 -11.39 -3.30
N ASP A 46 10.69 -11.95 -3.41
CA ASP A 46 10.91 -13.18 -4.17
C ASP A 46 10.13 -14.36 -3.60
N LYS A 47 9.67 -14.26 -2.36
CA LYS A 47 8.93 -15.32 -1.68
C LYS A 47 7.42 -15.10 -1.72
N GLY A 48 6.94 -14.11 -2.44
CA GLY A 48 5.53 -13.84 -2.59
C GLY A 48 5.09 -12.52 -1.97
N ALA A 49 3.80 -12.34 -1.86
CA ALA A 49 3.19 -11.13 -1.33
C ALA A 49 2.71 -11.35 0.10
N HIS A 50 3.01 -10.41 0.97
CA HIS A 50 2.61 -10.46 2.38
C HIS A 50 1.99 -9.13 2.79
N LYS A 51 0.86 -9.18 3.47
CA LYS A 51 0.23 -7.98 3.99
C LYS A 51 1.07 -7.44 5.14
N THR A 52 1.30 -6.14 5.14
CA THR A 52 2.10 -5.47 6.17
C THR A 52 1.21 -4.70 7.14
N SER A 53 1.82 -4.16 8.19
CA SER A 53 1.16 -3.25 9.11
C SER A 53 1.38 -1.78 8.74
N LEU A 54 1.96 -1.52 7.60
CA LEU A 54 2.15 -0.14 7.13
C LEU A 54 0.83 0.48 6.69
#